data_8405112bf9ee864c168a3304b1519d54
#
_entry.id   8405112bf9ee864c168a3304b1519d54
#
_cell.length_a   1.000
_cell.length_b   1.000
_cell.length_c   1.000
_cell.angle_alpha   90.00
_cell.angle_beta   90.00
_cell.angle_gamma   90.00
#
_symmetry.space_group_name_H-M   'P 1'
#
loop_
_entity.id
_entity.type
_entity.pdbx_description
1 polymer ?
#
loop_
_entity_poly.entity_id
_entity_poly.type
_entity_poly.pdbx_seq_one_letter_code
_entity_poly.pdbx_strand_id
1 'polypeptide(L)'
;MRKWLEKPYHSLDYMLQDRFKEKVYKITLNGGMSCPNRDGTLGNRGCIFCSAGGSGDFAADPSQSISAQIESQMSLIQKKRPVQKFIAYFQAYTNTYAPVSYLRPLFFEAIRHPGVVALSIGTRPDCLGEDVLTLLSELNTIKPVWVELGLQTIHADTAAYIRRGYPLSTFEAAVKNLHARNLEVIVHTILGLPGESSEQMLETINYLNCQPIQGIKLQLLHVLKGTDLADDYLAGKFQTLSREEYLDLLISCLEHLSPDLVIHRVTGDGPKNLLIAPLWSSAKRSVLNDLHHMMKVRNTRQGRLYKEYLYD
;
A
#
# COMPACT_ATOMS: atom_id res chain seq x y z
N MET A 1 -7.15 -27.68 -3.49
CA MET A 1 -6.87 -26.68 -2.46
C MET A 1 -5.79 -25.76 -3.01
N ARG A 2 -6.07 -24.46 -3.26
CA ARG A 2 -5.03 -23.52 -3.71
C ARG A 2 -3.96 -23.41 -2.61
N LYS A 3 -2.71 -23.62 -2.96
CA LYS A 3 -1.57 -23.47 -2.05
C LYS A 3 -0.67 -22.37 -2.57
N TRP A 4 -0.33 -21.41 -1.72
CA TRP A 4 0.60 -20.33 -2.03
C TRP A 4 1.93 -20.59 -1.30
N LEU A 5 2.63 -21.66 -1.71
CA LEU A 5 3.72 -22.30 -0.95
C LEU A 5 3.21 -22.72 0.44
N GLU A 6 3.89 -22.30 1.51
CA GLU A 6 3.52 -22.63 2.90
C GLU A 6 2.60 -21.58 3.55
N LYS A 7 2.23 -20.48 2.83
CA LYS A 7 1.42 -19.41 3.40
C LYS A 7 -0.07 -19.67 3.22
N PRO A 8 -0.90 -19.29 4.22
CA PRO A 8 -2.35 -19.46 4.17
C PRO A 8 -3.06 -18.39 3.33
N TYR A 9 -2.31 -17.53 2.64
CA TYR A 9 -2.84 -16.48 1.76
C TYR A 9 -1.94 -16.23 0.54
N HIS A 10 -2.52 -15.68 -0.52
CA HIS A 10 -1.85 -15.31 -1.76
C HIS A 10 -0.88 -14.16 -1.55
N SER A 11 0.30 -14.47 -1.10
CA SER A 11 1.29 -13.45 -0.74
C SER A 11 2.00 -12.87 -1.96
N LEU A 12 2.38 -11.59 -1.87
CA LEU A 12 3.23 -10.94 -2.87
C LEU A 12 4.49 -11.75 -3.20
N ASP A 13 5.15 -12.32 -2.19
CA ASP A 13 6.35 -13.14 -2.37
C ASP A 13 6.09 -14.36 -3.26
N TYR A 14 4.95 -15.05 -3.07
CA TYR A 14 4.54 -16.16 -3.92
C TYR A 14 4.29 -15.69 -5.36
N MET A 15 3.49 -14.64 -5.54
CA MET A 15 3.17 -14.10 -6.87
C MET A 15 4.43 -13.66 -7.61
N LEU A 16 5.38 -13.01 -6.94
CA LEU A 16 6.63 -12.57 -7.54
C LEU A 16 7.51 -13.75 -7.98
N GLN A 17 7.63 -14.77 -7.16
CA GLN A 17 8.38 -15.98 -7.52
C GLN A 17 7.72 -16.73 -8.69
N ASP A 18 6.38 -16.78 -8.72
CA ASP A 18 5.65 -17.39 -9.82
C ASP A 18 5.82 -16.60 -11.13
N ARG A 19 5.70 -15.26 -11.07
CA ARG A 19 5.79 -14.38 -12.25
C ARG A 19 7.21 -14.23 -12.79
N PHE A 20 8.19 -14.01 -11.91
CA PHE A 20 9.57 -13.69 -12.30
C PHE A 20 10.55 -14.87 -12.17
N LYS A 21 10.08 -16.02 -11.66
CA LYS A 21 10.83 -17.28 -11.46
C LYS A 21 12.04 -17.16 -10.53
N GLU A 22 12.12 -16.06 -9.78
CA GLU A 22 13.16 -15.83 -8.78
C GLU A 22 12.69 -14.84 -7.70
N LYS A 23 13.50 -14.67 -6.68
CA LYS A 23 13.22 -13.72 -5.59
C LYS A 23 13.34 -12.29 -6.08
N VAL A 24 12.32 -11.48 -5.80
CA VAL A 24 12.27 -10.05 -6.16
C VAL A 24 12.07 -9.22 -4.88
N TYR A 25 12.77 -8.11 -4.77
CA TYR A 25 12.63 -7.17 -3.64
C TYR A 25 12.16 -5.81 -4.13
N LYS A 26 11.37 -5.11 -3.28
CA LYS A 26 11.07 -3.69 -3.52
C LYS A 26 12.21 -2.83 -3.01
N ILE A 27 12.63 -1.85 -3.83
CA ILE A 27 13.49 -0.73 -3.46
C ILE A 27 12.64 0.54 -3.47
N THR A 28 12.84 1.41 -2.51
CA THR A 28 11.99 2.59 -2.31
C THR A 28 12.67 3.85 -2.83
N LEU A 29 12.03 4.50 -3.79
CA LEU A 29 12.51 5.69 -4.48
C LEU A 29 11.72 6.93 -4.05
N ASN A 30 12.38 8.07 -4.13
CA ASN A 30 11.78 9.38 -3.90
C ASN A 30 12.00 10.26 -5.15
N GLY A 31 10.91 10.58 -5.82
CA GLY A 31 10.95 11.43 -7.02
C GLY A 31 10.78 12.93 -6.72
N GLY A 32 10.77 13.35 -5.46
CA GLY A 32 10.65 14.76 -5.07
C GLY A 32 9.24 15.35 -5.21
N MET A 33 8.21 14.53 -5.47
CA MET A 33 6.82 15.00 -5.54
C MET A 33 6.29 15.43 -4.16
N SER A 34 5.27 16.29 -4.18
CA SER A 34 4.51 16.72 -3.00
C SER A 34 3.18 15.97 -2.86
N CYS A 35 2.24 16.54 -2.11
CA CYS A 35 0.89 16.02 -1.94
C CYS A 35 -0.11 17.20 -1.86
N PRO A 36 -1.26 17.15 -2.57
CA PRO A 36 -2.25 18.23 -2.53
C PRO A 36 -2.82 18.49 -1.13
N ASN A 37 -2.74 17.53 -0.21
CA ASN A 37 -3.11 17.72 1.19
C ASN A 37 -2.04 18.49 2.00
N ARG A 38 -0.90 18.89 1.39
CA ARG A 38 0.24 19.51 2.10
C ARG A 38 0.72 20.82 1.49
N ASP A 39 0.48 21.05 0.22
CA ASP A 39 0.98 22.24 -0.49
C ASP A 39 -0.01 23.39 -0.60
N GLY A 40 -1.15 23.27 0.08
CA GLY A 40 -2.20 24.30 0.10
C GLY A 40 -3.31 24.06 -0.94
N THR A 41 -3.16 23.11 -1.86
CA THR A 41 -4.19 22.82 -2.88
C THR A 41 -5.49 22.31 -2.24
N LEU A 42 -5.40 21.31 -1.36
CA LEU A 42 -6.52 20.79 -0.55
C LEU A 42 -6.34 21.09 0.94
N GLY A 43 -5.10 21.25 1.39
CA GLY A 43 -4.77 21.53 2.77
C GLY A 43 -3.25 21.57 3.00
N ASN A 44 -2.85 22.05 4.18
CA ASN A 44 -1.44 22.24 4.54
C ASN A 44 -0.90 21.19 5.52
N ARG A 45 -1.79 20.38 6.13
CA ARG A 45 -1.46 19.51 7.28
C ARG A 45 -1.30 18.05 6.89
N GLY A 46 -1.69 17.65 5.67
CA GLY A 46 -1.70 16.27 5.23
C GLY A 46 -2.85 15.45 5.82
N CYS A 47 -2.88 14.16 5.52
CA CYS A 47 -3.76 13.22 6.22
C CYS A 47 -3.38 13.18 7.71
N ILE A 48 -4.37 12.97 8.58
CA ILE A 48 -4.20 13.07 10.04
C ILE A 48 -3.11 12.14 10.60
N PHE A 49 -2.88 10.99 9.95
CA PHE A 49 -1.92 9.96 10.35
C PHE A 49 -0.55 10.06 9.64
N CYS A 50 -0.41 10.96 8.67
CA CYS A 50 0.75 10.98 7.80
C CYS A 50 1.91 11.75 8.41
N SER A 51 3.06 11.08 8.62
CA SER A 51 4.29 11.72 9.11
C SER A 51 4.80 12.85 8.20
N ALA A 52 5.74 13.63 8.67
CA ALA A 52 6.42 14.66 7.88
C ALA A 52 7.07 14.09 6.61
N GLY A 53 7.50 12.82 6.63
CA GLY A 53 8.05 12.12 5.48
C GLY A 53 7.04 11.65 4.43
N GLY A 54 5.74 11.93 4.61
CA GLY A 54 4.71 11.58 3.62
C GLY A 54 4.61 10.09 3.31
N SER A 55 4.72 9.22 4.32
CA SER A 55 4.84 7.75 4.19
C SER A 55 6.12 7.28 3.47
N GLY A 56 7.06 8.18 3.23
CA GLY A 56 8.36 7.94 2.61
C GLY A 56 9.54 7.91 3.58
N ASP A 57 9.30 7.68 4.88
CA ASP A 57 10.34 7.68 5.92
C ASP A 57 11.50 6.71 5.64
N PHE A 58 11.31 5.73 4.75
CA PHE A 58 12.32 4.78 4.30
C PHE A 58 12.72 4.97 2.82
N ALA A 59 12.23 6.02 2.16
CA ALA A 59 12.59 6.30 0.78
C ALA A 59 14.02 6.85 0.67
N ALA A 60 14.61 6.70 -0.51
CA ALA A 60 15.93 7.23 -0.80
C ALA A 60 15.95 8.77 -0.77
N ASP A 61 17.15 9.36 -0.75
CA ASP A 61 17.35 10.79 -0.76
C ASP A 61 16.93 11.40 -2.12
N PRO A 62 15.94 12.33 -2.14
CA PRO A 62 15.44 12.92 -3.38
C PRO A 62 16.47 13.82 -4.09
N SER A 63 17.56 14.19 -3.46
CA SER A 63 18.64 14.96 -4.10
C SER A 63 19.49 14.13 -5.08
N GLN A 64 19.38 12.80 -5.01
CA GLN A 64 20.09 11.88 -5.89
C GLN A 64 19.29 11.58 -7.15
N SER A 65 19.97 11.28 -8.28
CA SER A 65 19.29 10.76 -9.47
C SER A 65 18.59 9.43 -9.17
N ILE A 66 17.59 9.11 -9.94
CA ILE A 66 16.84 7.85 -9.77
C ILE A 66 17.76 6.63 -9.90
N SER A 67 18.68 6.64 -10.85
CA SER A 67 19.68 5.57 -11.00
C SER A 67 20.58 5.44 -9.76
N ALA A 68 21.05 6.54 -9.20
CA ALA A 68 21.86 6.51 -7.98
C ALA A 68 21.08 5.98 -6.78
N GLN A 69 19.80 6.35 -6.64
CA GLN A 69 18.91 5.79 -5.62
C GLN A 69 18.75 4.28 -5.80
N ILE A 70 18.51 3.81 -7.03
CA ILE A 70 18.36 2.38 -7.35
C ILE A 70 19.63 1.62 -6.96
N GLU A 71 20.79 2.03 -7.43
CA GLU A 71 22.07 1.36 -7.17
C GLU A 71 22.39 1.30 -5.68
N SER A 72 22.17 2.40 -4.96
CA SER A 72 22.36 2.46 -3.51
C SER A 72 21.46 1.45 -2.78
N GLN A 73 20.17 1.44 -3.09
CA GLN A 73 19.20 0.54 -2.47
C GLN A 73 19.47 -0.93 -2.82
N MET A 74 19.80 -1.22 -4.08
CA MET A 74 20.17 -2.57 -4.53
C MET A 74 21.39 -3.07 -3.77
N SER A 75 22.46 -2.27 -3.67
CA SER A 75 23.67 -2.62 -2.93
C SER A 75 23.40 -2.97 -1.47
N LEU A 76 22.54 -2.21 -0.78
CA LEU A 76 22.15 -2.49 0.62
C LEU A 76 21.47 -3.85 0.79
N ILE A 77 20.65 -4.26 -0.19
CA ILE A 77 19.95 -5.55 -0.14
C ILE A 77 20.91 -6.68 -0.53
N GLN A 78 21.69 -6.50 -1.59
CA GLN A 78 22.61 -7.51 -2.12
C GLN A 78 23.73 -7.88 -1.14
N LYS A 79 24.15 -6.96 -0.28
CA LYS A 79 25.08 -7.28 0.84
C LYS A 79 24.54 -8.35 1.79
N LYS A 80 23.21 -8.52 1.85
CA LYS A 80 22.54 -9.45 2.78
C LYS A 80 21.92 -10.65 2.09
N ARG A 81 21.66 -10.58 0.78
CA ARG A 81 20.91 -11.59 0.02
C ARG A 81 21.35 -11.64 -1.44
N PRO A 82 21.54 -12.83 -2.02
CA PRO A 82 21.83 -12.97 -3.46
C PRO A 82 20.56 -12.71 -4.28
N VAL A 83 20.31 -11.47 -4.69
CA VAL A 83 19.15 -11.06 -5.46
C VAL A 83 19.56 -10.13 -6.59
N GLN A 84 18.95 -10.28 -7.78
CA GLN A 84 19.26 -9.50 -8.97
C GLN A 84 18.05 -8.70 -9.49
N LYS A 85 16.81 -9.08 -9.11
CA LYS A 85 15.58 -8.46 -9.60
C LYS A 85 14.90 -7.62 -8.53
N PHE A 86 14.50 -6.42 -8.94
CA PHE A 86 13.91 -5.44 -8.04
C PHE A 86 12.68 -4.78 -8.64
N ILE A 87 11.75 -4.38 -7.79
CA ILE A 87 10.64 -3.49 -8.13
C ILE A 87 11.05 -2.09 -7.68
N ALA A 88 11.09 -1.15 -8.61
CA ALA A 88 11.29 0.26 -8.31
C ALA A 88 9.97 0.85 -7.79
N TYR A 89 9.93 1.24 -6.52
CA TYR A 89 8.73 1.71 -5.85
C TYR A 89 8.85 3.17 -5.45
N PHE A 90 8.12 4.04 -6.13
CA PHE A 90 7.95 5.43 -5.75
C PHE A 90 6.92 5.51 -4.65
N GLN A 91 7.36 5.87 -3.44
CA GLN A 91 6.54 5.77 -2.22
C GLN A 91 6.28 7.11 -1.53
N ALA A 92 7.23 8.04 -1.52
CA ALA A 92 7.10 9.30 -0.79
C ALA A 92 5.98 10.18 -1.37
N TYR A 93 5.03 10.59 -0.53
CA TYR A 93 3.91 11.48 -0.90
C TYR A 93 3.01 10.95 -2.02
N THR A 94 2.71 11.78 -3.04
CA THR A 94 1.80 11.48 -4.17
C THR A 94 2.58 11.49 -5.46
N ASN A 95 3.00 10.33 -5.92
CA ASN A 95 4.03 10.20 -6.95
C ASN A 95 3.57 10.44 -8.40
N THR A 96 2.31 10.82 -8.60
CA THR A 96 1.79 11.33 -9.88
C THR A 96 1.40 12.81 -9.81
N TYR A 97 1.67 13.47 -8.68
CA TYR A 97 1.31 14.86 -8.45
C TYR A 97 2.44 15.79 -8.88
N ALA A 98 2.65 15.84 -10.19
CA ALA A 98 3.55 16.77 -10.87
C ALA A 98 3.21 16.78 -12.38
N PRO A 99 3.65 17.77 -13.16
CA PRO A 99 3.50 17.77 -14.62
C PRO A 99 4.16 16.53 -15.25
N VAL A 100 3.57 15.98 -16.31
CA VAL A 100 4.11 14.79 -17.01
C VAL A 100 5.53 15.03 -17.53
N SER A 101 5.87 16.27 -17.92
CA SER A 101 7.23 16.63 -18.31
C SER A 101 8.28 16.41 -17.21
N TYR A 102 7.87 16.48 -15.94
CA TYR A 102 8.70 16.15 -14.78
C TYR A 102 8.69 14.65 -14.47
N LEU A 103 7.52 14.01 -14.49
CA LEU A 103 7.34 12.58 -14.15
C LEU A 103 8.02 11.66 -15.16
N ARG A 104 7.90 11.97 -16.44
CA ARG A 104 8.38 11.15 -17.55
C ARG A 104 9.85 10.75 -17.43
N PRO A 105 10.82 11.67 -17.31
CA PRO A 105 12.22 11.29 -17.21
C PRO A 105 12.50 10.41 -15.99
N LEU A 106 11.89 10.70 -14.84
CA LEU A 106 12.09 9.91 -13.61
C LEU A 106 11.60 8.46 -13.75
N PHE A 107 10.40 8.28 -14.30
CA PHE A 107 9.83 6.93 -14.44
C PHE A 107 10.52 6.14 -15.55
N PHE A 108 10.92 6.79 -16.65
CA PHE A 108 11.70 6.13 -17.69
C PHE A 108 13.09 5.73 -17.22
N GLU A 109 13.76 6.56 -16.42
CA GLU A 109 15.04 6.22 -15.82
C GLU A 109 14.92 4.99 -14.93
N ALA A 110 13.88 4.92 -14.07
CA ALA A 110 13.63 3.78 -13.20
C ALA A 110 13.30 2.50 -13.96
N ILE A 111 12.35 2.56 -14.92
CA ILE A 111 11.84 1.35 -15.59
C ILE A 111 12.85 0.73 -16.55
N ARG A 112 13.75 1.55 -17.15
CA ARG A 112 14.79 1.09 -18.06
C ARG A 112 16.00 0.48 -17.36
N HIS A 113 16.11 0.68 -16.03
CA HIS A 113 17.23 0.09 -15.29
C HIS A 113 17.23 -1.44 -15.40
N PRO A 114 18.38 -2.09 -15.72
CA PRO A 114 18.42 -3.54 -16.00
C PRO A 114 17.99 -4.43 -14.83
N GLY A 115 18.29 -4.01 -13.59
CA GLY A 115 17.89 -4.72 -12.37
C GLY A 115 16.42 -4.52 -11.98
N VAL A 116 15.68 -3.61 -12.62
CA VAL A 116 14.27 -3.34 -12.34
C VAL A 116 13.39 -4.20 -13.24
N VAL A 117 12.49 -4.98 -12.65
CA VAL A 117 11.56 -5.87 -13.37
C VAL A 117 10.11 -5.35 -13.40
N ALA A 118 9.78 -4.40 -12.54
CA ALA A 118 8.48 -3.74 -12.51
C ALA A 118 8.61 -2.36 -11.86
N LEU A 119 7.70 -1.45 -12.19
CA LEU A 119 7.55 -0.15 -11.58
C LEU A 119 6.31 -0.18 -10.68
N SER A 120 6.41 0.35 -9.45
CA SER A 120 5.29 0.51 -8.53
C SER A 120 5.19 1.98 -8.12
N ILE A 121 4.01 2.58 -8.21
CA ILE A 121 3.81 4.02 -8.01
C ILE A 121 2.69 4.23 -7.00
N GLY A 122 3.06 4.70 -5.79
CA GLY A 122 2.11 5.07 -4.74
C GLY A 122 1.53 6.45 -5.02
N THR A 123 0.20 6.55 -5.12
CA THR A 123 -0.45 7.81 -5.45
C THR A 123 -1.88 7.91 -4.88
N ARG A 124 -2.49 9.06 -5.12
CA ARG A 124 -3.89 9.37 -4.81
C ARG A 124 -4.75 9.20 -6.06
N PRO A 125 -6.00 8.72 -5.91
CA PRO A 125 -6.92 8.58 -7.03
C PRO A 125 -7.21 9.89 -7.78
N ASP A 126 -7.25 11.02 -7.07
CA ASP A 126 -7.50 12.36 -7.62
C ASP A 126 -6.29 13.00 -8.35
N CYS A 127 -5.15 12.28 -8.40
CA CYS A 127 -3.95 12.73 -9.09
C CYS A 127 -3.61 11.86 -10.32
N LEU A 128 -4.63 11.35 -11.01
CA LEU A 128 -4.53 10.51 -12.19
C LEU A 128 -5.25 11.16 -13.38
N GLY A 129 -4.74 12.32 -13.84
CA GLY A 129 -5.20 12.97 -15.07
C GLY A 129 -4.93 12.12 -16.32
N GLU A 130 -5.58 12.45 -17.44
CA GLU A 130 -5.48 11.70 -18.69
C GLU A 130 -4.05 11.63 -19.24
N ASP A 131 -3.29 12.69 -19.07
CA ASP A 131 -1.88 12.79 -19.43
C ASP A 131 -0.99 11.84 -18.60
N VAL A 132 -1.26 11.72 -17.29
CA VAL A 132 -0.60 10.77 -16.40
C VAL A 132 -0.97 9.34 -16.78
N LEU A 133 -2.26 9.05 -17.00
CA LEU A 133 -2.73 7.73 -17.42
C LEU A 133 -2.08 7.29 -18.74
N THR A 134 -1.91 8.22 -19.68
CA THR A 134 -1.20 7.97 -20.94
C THR A 134 0.26 7.62 -20.71
N LEU A 135 0.95 8.36 -19.85
CA LEU A 135 2.34 8.07 -19.47
C LEU A 135 2.47 6.67 -18.83
N LEU A 136 1.58 6.33 -17.90
CA LEU A 136 1.60 5.02 -17.22
C LEU A 136 1.35 3.88 -18.20
N SER A 137 0.44 4.07 -19.17
CA SER A 137 0.17 3.08 -20.23
C SER A 137 1.40 2.87 -21.11
N GLU A 138 2.09 3.93 -21.51
CA GLU A 138 3.34 3.85 -22.28
C GLU A 138 4.42 3.05 -21.50
N LEU A 139 4.61 3.36 -20.22
CA LEU A 139 5.57 2.65 -19.37
C LEU A 139 5.21 1.16 -19.24
N ASN A 140 3.92 0.83 -19.13
CA ASN A 140 3.45 -0.56 -19.01
C ASN A 140 3.72 -1.42 -20.25
N THR A 141 4.00 -0.82 -21.41
CA THR A 141 4.46 -1.56 -22.60
C THR A 141 5.92 -2.03 -22.48
N ILE A 142 6.70 -1.43 -21.57
CA ILE A 142 8.12 -1.75 -21.38
C ILE A 142 8.28 -2.83 -20.30
N LYS A 143 7.71 -2.58 -19.11
CA LYS A 143 7.67 -3.51 -17.98
C LYS A 143 6.39 -3.28 -17.20
N PRO A 144 5.91 -4.26 -16.40
CA PRO A 144 4.71 -4.11 -15.59
C PRO A 144 4.73 -2.86 -14.72
N VAL A 145 3.64 -2.09 -14.77
CA VAL A 145 3.42 -0.90 -13.93
C VAL A 145 2.28 -1.18 -12.96
N TRP A 146 2.54 -1.02 -11.68
CA TRP A 146 1.56 -1.13 -10.61
C TRP A 146 1.23 0.24 -10.06
N VAL A 147 -0.04 0.56 -9.98
CA VAL A 147 -0.53 1.79 -9.37
C VAL A 147 -1.09 1.47 -7.99
N GLU A 148 -0.43 1.99 -6.96
CA GLU A 148 -0.83 1.76 -5.57
C GLU A 148 -1.70 2.92 -5.08
N LEU A 149 -3.01 2.69 -4.94
CA LEU A 149 -4.00 3.70 -4.58
C LEU A 149 -4.30 3.73 -3.09
N GLY A 150 -4.25 4.90 -2.49
CA GLY A 150 -4.67 5.11 -1.12
C GLY A 150 -6.18 5.26 -1.03
N LEU A 151 -6.93 4.22 -0.65
CA LEU A 151 -8.36 4.29 -0.30
C LEU A 151 -8.56 4.53 1.19
N GLN A 152 -7.86 3.76 1.99
CA GLN A 152 -7.89 3.66 3.45
C GLN A 152 -9.19 3.05 3.99
N THR A 153 -10.35 3.60 3.64
CA THR A 153 -11.69 3.17 4.02
C THR A 153 -12.73 3.61 2.97
N ILE A 154 -13.89 2.96 2.93
CA ILE A 154 -15.04 3.39 2.12
C ILE A 154 -15.96 4.36 2.88
N HIS A 155 -15.87 4.41 4.22
CA HIS A 155 -16.78 5.18 5.07
C HIS A 155 -16.49 6.67 5.00
N ALA A 156 -17.49 7.46 4.63
CA ALA A 156 -17.35 8.89 4.35
C ALA A 156 -16.92 9.69 5.59
N ASP A 157 -17.50 9.40 6.75
CA ASP A 157 -17.18 10.10 8.00
C ASP A 157 -15.74 9.84 8.43
N THR A 158 -15.28 8.59 8.36
CA THR A 158 -13.87 8.25 8.64
C THR A 158 -12.95 8.88 7.61
N ALA A 159 -13.31 8.86 6.32
CA ALA A 159 -12.54 9.49 5.25
C ALA A 159 -12.39 11.01 5.47
N ALA A 160 -13.43 11.67 5.96
CA ALA A 160 -13.39 13.08 6.35
C ALA A 160 -12.48 13.30 7.57
N TYR A 161 -12.64 12.49 8.63
CA TYR A 161 -11.83 12.55 9.84
C TYR A 161 -10.33 12.40 9.53
N ILE A 162 -9.96 11.42 8.70
CA ILE A 162 -8.57 11.21 8.32
C ILE A 162 -8.06 12.20 7.28
N ARG A 163 -8.90 13.13 6.84
CA ARG A 163 -8.57 14.14 5.80
C ARG A 163 -8.09 13.51 4.49
N ARG A 164 -8.78 12.46 4.04
CA ARG A 164 -8.45 11.82 2.75
C ARG A 164 -8.52 12.80 1.58
N GLY A 165 -9.50 13.72 1.59
CA GLY A 165 -9.60 14.86 0.68
C GLY A 165 -10.21 14.56 -0.69
N TYR A 166 -10.80 13.37 -0.90
CA TYR A 166 -11.58 13.02 -2.09
C TYR A 166 -12.71 12.03 -1.73
N PRO A 167 -13.85 12.05 -2.45
CA PRO A 167 -14.95 11.13 -2.27
C PRO A 167 -14.65 9.73 -2.83
N LEU A 168 -15.44 8.72 -2.42
CA LEU A 168 -15.28 7.35 -2.88
C LEU A 168 -15.39 7.23 -4.41
N SER A 169 -16.30 8.00 -5.04
CA SER A 169 -16.48 8.02 -6.49
C SER A 169 -15.22 8.40 -7.28
N THR A 170 -14.32 9.19 -6.71
CA THR A 170 -13.01 9.47 -7.32
C THR A 170 -12.12 8.23 -7.36
N PHE A 171 -12.15 7.42 -6.31
CA PHE A 171 -11.45 6.13 -6.29
C PHE A 171 -12.03 5.17 -7.33
N GLU A 172 -13.35 5.06 -7.41
CA GLU A 172 -14.03 4.21 -8.40
C GLU A 172 -13.68 4.59 -9.84
N ALA A 173 -13.72 5.88 -10.14
CA ALA A 173 -13.32 6.39 -11.46
C ALA A 173 -11.85 6.08 -11.78
N ALA A 174 -10.95 6.26 -10.80
CA ALA A 174 -9.53 5.95 -10.97
C ALA A 174 -9.30 4.46 -11.25
N VAL A 175 -9.92 3.56 -10.48
CA VAL A 175 -9.81 2.11 -10.68
C VAL A 175 -10.34 1.71 -12.06
N LYS A 176 -11.50 2.23 -12.46
CA LYS A 176 -12.08 1.99 -13.79
C LYS A 176 -11.15 2.43 -14.92
N ASN A 177 -10.57 3.62 -14.80
CA ASN A 177 -9.67 4.19 -15.82
C ASN A 177 -8.34 3.42 -15.92
N LEU A 178 -7.80 2.96 -14.79
CA LEU A 178 -6.60 2.13 -14.76
C LEU A 178 -6.87 0.73 -15.36
N HIS A 179 -7.99 0.12 -14.97
CA HIS A 179 -8.39 -1.19 -15.50
C HIS A 179 -8.61 -1.16 -17.03
N ALA A 180 -9.26 -0.11 -17.55
CA ALA A 180 -9.46 0.07 -18.99
C ALA A 180 -8.14 0.18 -19.78
N ARG A 181 -7.03 0.48 -19.11
CA ARG A 181 -5.67 0.58 -19.67
C ARG A 181 -4.79 -0.62 -19.33
N ASN A 182 -5.37 -1.70 -18.78
CA ASN A 182 -4.63 -2.90 -18.32
C ASN A 182 -3.49 -2.58 -17.32
N LEU A 183 -3.66 -1.55 -16.50
CA LEU A 183 -2.76 -1.20 -15.42
C LEU A 183 -3.17 -1.94 -14.14
N GLU A 184 -2.22 -2.61 -13.49
CA GLU A 184 -2.48 -3.34 -12.25
C GLU A 184 -2.66 -2.37 -11.07
N VAL A 185 -3.75 -2.53 -10.33
CA VAL A 185 -4.12 -1.68 -9.19
C VAL A 185 -3.91 -2.43 -7.88
N ILE A 186 -3.18 -1.81 -6.96
CA ILE A 186 -3.01 -2.26 -5.59
C ILE A 186 -3.63 -1.23 -4.65
N VAL A 187 -4.55 -1.66 -3.78
CA VAL A 187 -5.26 -0.75 -2.89
C VAL A 187 -4.66 -0.78 -1.49
N HIS A 188 -4.47 0.40 -0.92
CA HIS A 188 -4.08 0.56 0.48
C HIS A 188 -5.32 0.77 1.34
N THR A 189 -5.51 -0.10 2.33
CA THR A 189 -6.49 0.06 3.42
C THR A 189 -5.78 0.21 4.76
N ILE A 190 -6.44 0.82 5.73
CA ILE A 190 -5.94 0.92 7.10
C ILE A 190 -6.95 0.28 8.04
N LEU A 191 -6.51 -0.73 8.79
CA LEU A 191 -7.29 -1.39 9.84
C LEU A 191 -7.04 -0.69 11.17
N GLY A 192 -8.10 -0.49 11.95
CA GLY A 192 -8.06 0.20 13.25
C GLY A 192 -8.18 1.72 13.16
N LEU A 193 -8.78 2.27 12.11
CA LEU A 193 -9.10 3.69 12.02
C LEU A 193 -10.08 4.10 13.14
N PRO A 194 -9.86 5.25 13.79
CA PRO A 194 -10.75 5.72 14.85
C PRO A 194 -12.21 5.85 14.38
N GLY A 195 -13.13 5.32 15.18
CA GLY A 195 -14.56 5.37 14.89
C GLY A 195 -15.09 4.23 14.01
N GLU A 196 -14.23 3.38 13.43
CA GLU A 196 -14.68 2.22 12.67
C GLU A 196 -14.77 0.97 13.55
N SER A 197 -15.90 0.26 13.43
CA SER A 197 -16.05 -1.08 13.99
C SER A 197 -15.39 -2.15 13.09
N SER A 198 -15.22 -3.36 13.61
CA SER A 198 -14.71 -4.50 12.83
C SER A 198 -15.61 -4.82 11.63
N GLU A 199 -16.92 -4.66 11.77
CA GLU A 199 -17.91 -4.86 10.70
C GLU A 199 -17.71 -3.84 9.58
N GLN A 200 -17.50 -2.57 9.90
CA GLN A 200 -17.25 -1.51 8.93
C GLN A 200 -15.94 -1.74 8.17
N MET A 201 -14.89 -2.20 8.87
CA MET A 201 -13.64 -2.58 8.21
C MET A 201 -13.83 -3.76 7.25
N LEU A 202 -14.67 -4.75 7.62
CA LEU A 202 -15.05 -5.86 6.73
C LEU A 202 -15.91 -5.40 5.55
N GLU A 203 -16.78 -4.41 5.71
CA GLU A 203 -17.51 -3.81 4.60
C GLU A 203 -16.55 -3.23 3.55
N THR A 204 -15.49 -2.55 4.00
CA THR A 204 -14.42 -2.06 3.09
C THR A 204 -13.76 -3.23 2.33
N ILE A 205 -13.51 -4.36 2.98
CA ILE A 205 -12.92 -5.55 2.36
C ILE A 205 -13.89 -6.16 1.33
N ASN A 206 -15.16 -6.32 1.69
CA ASN A 206 -16.19 -6.87 0.81
C ASN A 206 -16.41 -5.97 -0.43
N TYR A 207 -16.43 -4.65 -0.23
CA TYR A 207 -16.51 -3.69 -1.33
C TYR A 207 -15.34 -3.85 -2.32
N LEU A 208 -14.12 -4.06 -1.81
CA LEU A 208 -12.93 -4.21 -2.66
C LEU A 208 -12.93 -5.52 -3.46
N ASN A 209 -13.61 -6.57 -3.01
CA ASN A 209 -13.80 -7.80 -3.80
C ASN A 209 -14.55 -7.55 -5.12
N CYS A 210 -15.34 -6.49 -5.17
CA CYS A 210 -16.15 -6.13 -6.33
C CYS A 210 -15.44 -5.16 -7.29
N GLN A 211 -14.23 -4.73 -6.94
CA GLN A 211 -13.45 -3.80 -7.76
C GLN A 211 -12.44 -4.56 -8.63
N PRO A 212 -12.16 -4.11 -9.86
CA PRO A 212 -11.18 -4.75 -10.75
C PRO A 212 -9.74 -4.43 -10.32
N ILE A 213 -9.36 -4.89 -9.13
CA ILE A 213 -8.03 -4.69 -8.53
C ILE A 213 -7.27 -6.02 -8.45
N GLN A 214 -5.95 -5.97 -8.44
CA GLN A 214 -5.09 -7.15 -8.43
C GLN A 214 -4.43 -7.40 -7.08
N GLY A 215 -4.35 -6.40 -6.22
CA GLY A 215 -3.71 -6.56 -4.92
C GLY A 215 -4.18 -5.60 -3.85
N ILE A 216 -3.87 -5.94 -2.60
CA ILE A 216 -4.27 -5.16 -1.44
C ILE A 216 -3.15 -5.11 -0.40
N LYS A 217 -3.07 -3.98 0.30
CA LYS A 217 -2.29 -3.81 1.53
C LYS A 217 -3.23 -3.61 2.70
N LEU A 218 -3.28 -4.57 3.61
CA LEU A 218 -3.98 -4.49 4.88
C LEU A 218 -3.01 -3.88 5.90
N GLN A 219 -3.09 -2.58 6.10
CA GLN A 219 -2.16 -1.86 6.97
C GLN A 219 -2.77 -1.66 8.35
N LEU A 220 -1.97 -1.85 9.40
CA LEU A 220 -2.33 -1.44 10.75
C LEU A 220 -2.19 0.07 10.87
N LEU A 221 -3.16 0.73 11.52
CA LEU A 221 -3.01 2.13 11.93
C LEU A 221 -1.80 2.29 12.85
N HIS A 222 -0.95 3.26 12.54
CA HIS A 222 0.15 3.69 13.39
C HIS A 222 -0.07 5.14 13.85
N VAL A 223 0.07 5.35 15.13
CA VAL A 223 0.11 6.69 15.74
C VAL A 223 1.58 7.12 15.76
N LEU A 224 1.91 8.14 15.00
CA LEU A 224 3.28 8.63 14.84
C LEU A 224 3.44 10.03 15.46
N LYS A 225 4.57 10.29 16.09
CA LYS A 225 4.92 11.62 16.64
C LYS A 225 4.82 12.70 15.56
N GLY A 226 4.31 13.87 15.97
CA GLY A 226 4.19 15.04 15.10
C GLY A 226 3.05 14.94 14.08
N THR A 227 2.09 14.05 14.31
CA THR A 227 0.84 13.96 13.54
C THR A 227 -0.34 14.40 14.39
N ASP A 228 -1.38 14.96 13.76
CA ASP A 228 -2.61 15.34 14.48
C ASP A 228 -3.32 14.12 15.08
N LEU A 229 -3.15 12.95 14.50
CA LEU A 229 -3.63 11.69 15.06
C LEU A 229 -2.96 11.37 16.40
N ALA A 230 -1.69 11.75 16.58
CA ALA A 230 -1.00 11.59 17.86
C ALA A 230 -1.60 12.50 18.94
N ASP A 231 -1.97 13.74 18.57
CA ASP A 231 -2.63 14.66 19.50
C ASP A 231 -4.00 14.12 19.95
N ASP A 232 -4.78 13.57 19.03
CA ASP A 232 -6.07 12.94 19.34
C ASP A 232 -5.90 11.69 20.22
N TYR A 233 -4.89 10.87 19.94
CA TYR A 233 -4.57 9.70 20.76
C TYR A 233 -4.14 10.07 22.19
N LEU A 234 -3.24 11.04 22.33
CA LEU A 234 -2.77 11.52 23.64
C LEU A 234 -3.88 12.19 24.43
N ALA A 235 -4.85 12.80 23.76
CA ALA A 235 -6.06 13.35 24.37
C ALA A 235 -7.10 12.27 24.75
N GLY A 236 -6.82 10.98 24.49
CA GLY A 236 -7.70 9.87 24.86
C GLY A 236 -8.96 9.74 24.00
N LYS A 237 -9.01 10.36 22.81
CA LYS A 237 -10.19 10.32 21.93
C LYS A 237 -10.44 8.95 21.30
N PHE A 238 -9.42 8.11 21.18
CA PHE A 238 -9.52 6.74 20.69
C PHE A 238 -8.41 5.87 21.28
N GLN A 239 -8.53 4.56 21.09
CA GLN A 239 -7.51 3.57 21.41
C GLN A 239 -7.07 2.82 20.16
N THR A 240 -5.80 2.39 20.12
CA THR A 240 -5.33 1.49 19.06
C THR A 240 -5.69 0.06 19.40
N LEU A 241 -5.86 -0.77 18.37
CA LEU A 241 -6.11 -2.19 18.54
C LEU A 241 -4.97 -2.86 19.33
N SER A 242 -5.35 -3.75 20.24
CA SER A 242 -4.42 -4.71 20.82
C SER A 242 -3.90 -5.66 19.74
N ARG A 243 -2.85 -6.41 20.04
CA ARG A 243 -2.30 -7.38 19.09
C ARG A 243 -3.29 -8.48 18.74
N GLU A 244 -4.05 -8.94 19.71
CA GLU A 244 -5.05 -10.00 19.56
C GLU A 244 -6.21 -9.53 18.70
N GLU A 245 -6.83 -8.39 19.02
CA GLU A 245 -7.90 -7.77 18.22
C GLU A 245 -7.47 -7.56 16.76
N TYR A 246 -6.25 -7.06 16.56
CA TYR A 246 -5.73 -6.87 15.21
C TYR A 246 -5.57 -8.19 14.43
N LEU A 247 -5.04 -9.23 15.06
CA LEU A 247 -4.85 -10.52 14.41
C LEU A 247 -6.18 -11.20 14.10
N ASP A 248 -7.17 -11.09 14.98
CA ASP A 248 -8.52 -11.60 14.75
C ASP A 248 -9.21 -10.89 13.58
N LEU A 249 -9.16 -9.57 13.57
CA LEU A 249 -9.69 -8.76 12.48
C LEU A 249 -8.97 -9.06 11.14
N LEU A 250 -7.65 -9.13 11.16
CA LEU A 250 -6.85 -9.42 9.98
C LEU A 250 -7.15 -10.80 9.39
N ILE A 251 -7.31 -11.82 10.24
CA ILE A 251 -7.72 -13.17 9.81
C ILE A 251 -9.10 -13.11 9.19
N SER A 252 -10.05 -12.42 9.83
CA SER A 252 -11.39 -12.24 9.27
C SER A 252 -11.35 -11.52 7.90
N CYS A 253 -10.55 -10.47 7.76
CA CYS A 253 -10.35 -9.81 6.46
C CYS A 253 -9.81 -10.77 5.39
N LEU A 254 -8.80 -11.56 5.73
CA LEU A 254 -8.22 -12.55 4.81
C LEU A 254 -9.24 -13.63 4.41
N GLU A 255 -10.06 -14.10 5.34
CA GLU A 255 -11.10 -15.10 5.07
C GLU A 255 -12.16 -14.60 4.07
N HIS A 256 -12.47 -13.30 4.11
CA HIS A 256 -13.47 -12.68 3.23
C HIS A 256 -12.91 -12.19 1.90
N LEU A 257 -11.59 -11.99 1.78
CA LEU A 257 -10.96 -11.55 0.53
C LEU A 257 -10.97 -12.64 -0.54
N SER A 258 -11.20 -12.24 -1.78
CA SER A 258 -11.04 -13.13 -2.94
C SER A 258 -9.69 -13.84 -2.90
N PRO A 259 -9.63 -15.16 -3.15
CA PRO A 259 -8.37 -15.92 -3.21
C PRO A 259 -7.46 -15.50 -4.37
N ASP A 260 -7.97 -14.72 -5.32
CA ASP A 260 -7.21 -14.23 -6.47
C ASP A 260 -6.46 -12.93 -6.16
N LEU A 261 -6.92 -12.15 -5.16
CA LEU A 261 -6.24 -10.93 -4.74
C LEU A 261 -4.89 -11.22 -4.09
N VAL A 262 -3.86 -10.53 -4.55
CA VAL A 262 -2.51 -10.63 -3.98
C VAL A 262 -2.40 -9.78 -2.72
N ILE A 263 -1.97 -10.39 -1.63
CA ILE A 263 -1.74 -9.70 -0.36
C ILE A 263 -0.33 -9.12 -0.36
N HIS A 264 -0.22 -7.83 -0.62
CA HIS A 264 1.05 -7.11 -0.66
C HIS A 264 1.63 -6.84 0.73
N ARG A 265 0.75 -6.68 1.72
CA ARG A 265 1.15 -6.38 3.11
C ARG A 265 0.01 -6.75 4.06
N VAL A 266 0.38 -7.28 5.22
CA VAL A 266 -0.55 -7.63 6.31
C VAL A 266 -0.25 -6.88 7.61
N THR A 267 0.63 -5.87 7.59
CA THR A 267 0.93 -4.98 8.72
C THR A 267 1.64 -3.73 8.20
N GLY A 268 1.70 -2.68 9.00
CA GLY A 268 2.46 -1.47 8.69
C GLY A 268 3.94 -1.58 9.06
N ASP A 269 4.74 -0.64 8.57
CA ASP A 269 6.11 -0.39 9.02
C ASP A 269 6.20 1.07 9.49
N GLY A 270 5.95 1.32 10.77
CA GLY A 270 6.14 2.63 11.38
C GLY A 270 7.61 2.87 11.70
N PRO A 271 8.17 4.08 11.46
CA PRO A 271 9.50 4.43 11.92
C PRO A 271 9.57 4.30 13.45
N LYS A 272 10.49 3.46 13.95
CA LYS A 272 10.56 3.13 15.39
C LYS A 272 10.74 4.35 16.29
N ASN A 273 11.48 5.35 15.82
CA ASN A 273 11.72 6.61 16.54
C ASN A 273 10.51 7.55 16.58
N LEU A 274 9.55 7.35 15.69
CA LEU A 274 8.31 8.14 15.62
C LEU A 274 7.11 7.40 16.19
N LEU A 275 7.15 6.07 16.32
CA LEU A 275 6.01 5.26 16.72
C LEU A 275 5.63 5.51 18.19
N ILE A 276 4.38 5.97 18.42
CA ILE A 276 3.75 6.10 19.73
C ILE A 276 2.93 4.86 20.06
N ALA A 277 2.05 4.44 19.12
CA ALA A 277 1.16 3.30 19.30
C ALA A 277 0.77 2.65 17.96
N PRO A 278 0.43 1.38 17.96
CA PRO A 278 0.62 0.40 19.03
C PRO A 278 2.08 -0.12 19.03
N LEU A 279 2.74 -0.11 20.17
CA LEU A 279 4.18 -0.47 20.28
C LEU A 279 4.49 -1.92 19.90
N TRP A 280 3.54 -2.85 20.10
CA TRP A 280 3.69 -4.24 19.71
C TRP A 280 3.94 -4.45 18.21
N SER A 281 3.52 -3.51 17.37
CA SER A 281 3.69 -3.57 15.91
C SER A 281 5.16 -3.49 15.47
N SER A 282 6.04 -2.95 16.32
CA SER A 282 7.49 -2.89 16.08
C SER A 282 8.15 -4.27 15.98
N ALA A 283 7.52 -5.31 16.57
CA ALA A 283 7.97 -6.71 16.53
C ALA A 283 7.40 -7.48 15.31
N LYS A 284 7.47 -6.91 14.12
CA LYS A 284 6.85 -7.39 12.89
C LYS A 284 6.98 -8.90 12.64
N ARG A 285 8.19 -9.47 12.86
CA ARG A 285 8.42 -10.91 12.68
C ARG A 285 7.54 -11.75 13.62
N SER A 286 7.42 -11.33 14.86
CA SER A 286 6.57 -12.00 15.86
C SER A 286 5.09 -11.91 15.45
N VAL A 287 4.63 -10.76 15.01
CA VAL A 287 3.24 -10.56 14.52
C VAL A 287 2.92 -11.50 13.35
N LEU A 288 3.84 -11.63 12.37
CA LEU A 288 3.67 -12.53 11.24
C LEU A 288 3.67 -14.01 11.65
N ASN A 289 4.52 -14.39 12.61
CA ASN A 289 4.55 -15.76 13.14
C ASN A 289 3.23 -16.10 13.84
N ASP A 290 2.70 -15.18 14.65
CA ASP A 290 1.41 -15.38 15.33
C ASP A 290 0.26 -15.47 14.34
N LEU A 291 0.23 -14.61 13.32
CA LEU A 291 -0.77 -14.68 12.24
C LEU A 291 -0.78 -16.09 11.61
N HIS A 292 0.40 -16.58 11.20
CA HIS A 292 0.49 -17.90 10.57
C HIS A 292 0.12 -19.03 11.53
N HIS A 293 0.53 -18.93 12.80
CA HIS A 293 0.17 -19.91 13.84
C HIS A 293 -1.34 -19.93 14.07
N MET A 294 -1.97 -18.77 14.29
CA MET A 294 -3.41 -18.66 14.52
C MET A 294 -4.21 -19.17 13.32
N MET A 295 -3.83 -18.81 12.09
CA MET A 295 -4.49 -19.32 10.89
C MET A 295 -4.37 -20.85 10.75
N LYS A 296 -3.22 -21.40 11.13
CA LYS A 296 -3.00 -22.87 11.15
C LYS A 296 -3.87 -23.54 12.21
N VAL A 297 -3.89 -23.03 13.43
CA VAL A 297 -4.70 -23.57 14.55
C VAL A 297 -6.20 -23.52 14.20
N ARG A 298 -6.66 -22.42 13.59
CA ARG A 298 -8.04 -22.23 13.15
C ARG A 298 -8.37 -23.01 11.86
N ASN A 299 -7.39 -23.69 11.27
CA ASN A 299 -7.55 -24.37 9.97
C ASN A 299 -8.17 -23.46 8.89
N THR A 300 -7.69 -22.23 8.80
CA THR A 300 -8.26 -21.21 7.93
C THR A 300 -7.27 -20.68 6.90
N ARG A 301 -7.80 -20.03 5.87
CA ARG A 301 -7.04 -19.44 4.77
C ARG A 301 -7.78 -18.29 4.12
N GLN A 302 -7.08 -17.52 3.28
CA GLN A 302 -7.70 -16.53 2.41
C GLN A 302 -8.81 -17.15 1.57
N GLY A 303 -9.91 -16.44 1.47
CA GLY A 303 -11.06 -16.81 0.66
C GLY A 303 -11.94 -17.92 1.25
N ARG A 304 -11.74 -18.32 2.51
CA ARG A 304 -12.59 -19.35 3.13
C ARG A 304 -14.05 -18.92 3.23
N LEU A 305 -14.29 -17.63 3.48
CA LEU A 305 -15.60 -17.01 3.60
C LEU A 305 -15.95 -16.08 2.42
N TYR A 306 -15.08 -16.04 1.41
CA TYR A 306 -15.35 -15.25 0.21
C TYR A 306 -16.62 -15.72 -0.47
N LYS A 307 -17.51 -14.77 -0.74
CA LYS A 307 -18.70 -14.99 -1.58
C LYS A 307 -18.47 -14.23 -2.87
N GLU A 308 -18.57 -14.94 -3.97
CA GLU A 308 -18.58 -14.30 -5.28
C GLU A 308 -19.91 -13.57 -5.41
N TYR A 309 -19.87 -12.25 -5.34
CA TYR A 309 -21.03 -11.43 -5.66
C TYR A 309 -21.10 -11.33 -7.18
N LEU A 310 -21.94 -12.15 -7.79
CA LEU A 310 -22.38 -11.92 -9.16
C LEU A 310 -23.27 -10.67 -9.12
N TYR A 311 -22.76 -9.55 -9.59
CA TYR A 311 -23.61 -8.41 -9.91
C TYR A 311 -24.29 -8.72 -11.23
N ASP A 312 -25.61 -8.91 -11.17
CA ASP A 312 -26.50 -8.92 -12.33
C ASP A 312 -26.54 -7.52 -12.99
#